data_312232d5414823102c4677d583f3e113
#
_entry.id   312232d5414823102c4677d583f3e113
#
_cell.length_a   1.000
_cell.length_b   1.000
_cell.length_c   1.000
_cell.angle_alpha   90.00
_cell.angle_beta   90.00
_cell.angle_gamma   90.00
#
_symmetry.space_group_name_H-M   'P 1'
#
loop_
_entity.id
_entity.type
_entity.pdbx_description
1 polymer ?
#
loop_
_entity_poly.entity_id
_entity_poly.type
_entity_poly.pdbx_seq_one_letter_code
_entity_poly.pdbx_strand_id
1 'polypeptide(L)'
;MNKLEGKVALVTGASRGIGRSIALRLAQEGAFVAVHYGKRRSEAEAVVQQIEQSGGRACAIGADLNTLDGVHDLFAALDDALKKHTGGSEFDILVNNAGIGQIVSLDETTEQSFDEVMKINVKAPLFVTQQALPRLKNGGSIINISSFVTRVASPSVFAYSMSKGAIDTFTRLLAKQLGGRNITVNAIQPGIINTEMNAGTLQNPDGQRYAAGLSTFNRWGEPEDVADVAAFLASTDSRWVTGQLLDVSGGSHL
;
A
#
# COMPACT_ATOMS: atom_id res chain seq x y z
N MET A 1 -20.66 -4.86 11.45
CA MET A 1 -19.71 -5.37 12.47
C MET A 1 -18.33 -4.86 12.09
N ASN A 2 -17.65 -4.21 13.04
CA ASN A 2 -16.29 -3.69 12.84
C ASN A 2 -15.32 -4.87 12.86
N LYS A 3 -14.93 -5.38 11.69
CA LYS A 3 -14.08 -6.59 11.55
C LYS A 3 -12.66 -6.40 12.06
N LEU A 4 -12.23 -5.14 12.24
CA LEU A 4 -10.88 -4.77 12.69
C LEU A 4 -10.90 -4.08 14.06
N GLU A 5 -11.96 -4.24 14.84
CA GLU A 5 -12.05 -3.68 16.20
C GLU A 5 -10.86 -4.13 17.05
N GLY A 6 -10.19 -3.17 17.70
CA GLY A 6 -9.00 -3.42 18.52
C GLY A 6 -7.71 -3.75 17.74
N LYS A 7 -7.74 -3.77 16.40
CA LYS A 7 -6.57 -3.94 15.56
C LYS A 7 -5.83 -2.62 15.36
N VAL A 8 -4.53 -2.72 15.08
CA VAL A 8 -3.65 -1.60 14.78
C VAL A 8 -3.04 -1.81 13.41
N ALA A 9 -3.12 -0.78 12.56
CA ALA A 9 -2.59 -0.81 11.20
C ALA A 9 -1.55 0.29 10.96
N LEU A 10 -0.45 -0.05 10.30
CA LEU A 10 0.47 0.89 9.69
C LEU A 10 0.25 0.92 8.17
N VAL A 11 -0.09 2.09 7.60
CA VAL A 11 -0.25 2.26 6.15
C VAL A 11 0.81 3.23 5.64
N THR A 12 1.77 2.75 4.83
CA THR A 12 2.80 3.61 4.27
C THR A 12 2.29 4.40 3.07
N GLY A 13 2.69 5.69 2.95
CA GLY A 13 2.22 6.55 1.86
C GLY A 13 0.72 6.82 1.90
N ALA A 14 0.15 7.00 3.09
CA ALA A 14 -1.29 7.09 3.32
C ALA A 14 -1.87 8.51 3.27
N SER A 15 -1.08 9.52 2.88
CA SER A 15 -1.57 10.91 2.79
C SER A 15 -2.52 11.17 1.61
N ARG A 16 -2.52 10.30 0.58
CA ARG A 16 -3.35 10.45 -0.64
C ARG A 16 -3.60 9.12 -1.36
N GLY A 17 -4.44 9.17 -2.40
CA GLY A 17 -4.68 8.07 -3.34
C GLY A 17 -5.11 6.78 -2.65
N ILE A 18 -4.60 5.65 -3.12
CA ILE A 18 -4.91 4.32 -2.62
C ILE A 18 -4.61 4.20 -1.11
N GLY A 19 -3.45 4.68 -0.65
CA GLY A 19 -3.07 4.60 0.76
C GLY A 19 -4.03 5.36 1.68
N ARG A 20 -4.49 6.55 1.27
CA ARG A 20 -5.53 7.31 2.00
C ARG A 20 -6.82 6.52 2.09
N SER A 21 -7.30 5.98 0.97
CA SER A 21 -8.55 5.23 0.95
C SER A 21 -8.47 3.95 1.79
N ILE A 22 -7.32 3.24 1.76
CA ILE A 22 -7.06 2.10 2.65
C ILE A 22 -7.09 2.54 4.12
N ALA A 23 -6.42 3.64 4.49
CA ALA A 23 -6.39 4.13 5.87
C ALA A 23 -7.81 4.45 6.38
N LEU A 24 -8.61 5.15 5.58
CA LEU A 24 -10.00 5.46 5.89
C LEU A 24 -10.84 4.19 6.06
N ARG A 25 -10.69 3.23 5.14
CA ARG A 25 -11.46 2.00 5.13
C ARG A 25 -11.12 1.09 6.33
N LEU A 26 -9.84 0.95 6.67
CA LEU A 26 -9.44 0.18 7.86
C LEU A 26 -9.95 0.82 9.16
N ALA A 27 -9.93 2.16 9.24
CA ALA A 27 -10.47 2.88 10.38
C ALA A 27 -11.99 2.71 10.52
N GLN A 28 -12.74 2.71 9.41
CA GLN A 28 -14.18 2.43 9.38
C GLN A 28 -14.50 1.03 9.89
N GLU A 29 -13.59 0.05 9.73
CA GLU A 29 -13.72 -1.31 10.29
C GLU A 29 -13.25 -1.41 11.75
N GLY A 30 -12.87 -0.28 12.39
CA GLY A 30 -12.54 -0.20 13.82
C GLY A 30 -11.04 -0.27 14.14
N ALA A 31 -10.16 -0.29 13.15
CA ALA A 31 -8.72 -0.28 13.41
C ALA A 31 -8.23 1.10 13.91
N PHE A 32 -7.22 1.11 14.79
CA PHE A 32 -6.36 2.27 14.98
C PHE A 32 -5.38 2.35 13.80
N VAL A 33 -5.27 3.49 13.12
CA VAL A 33 -4.46 3.60 11.90
C VAL A 33 -3.31 4.59 12.06
N ALA A 34 -2.07 4.11 11.91
CA ALA A 34 -0.90 4.96 11.73
C ALA A 34 -0.78 5.35 10.25
N VAL A 35 -1.07 6.60 9.95
CA VAL A 35 -1.06 7.22 8.62
C VAL A 35 0.34 7.73 8.33
N HIS A 36 1.16 6.95 7.63
CA HIS A 36 2.51 7.38 7.29
C HIS A 36 2.53 8.29 6.05
N TYR A 37 3.36 9.33 6.11
CA TYR A 37 3.64 10.25 5.00
C TYR A 37 5.14 10.55 4.88
N GLY A 38 5.61 10.85 3.64
CA GLY A 38 6.96 11.38 3.42
C GLY A 38 7.00 12.91 3.62
N LYS A 39 6.58 13.65 2.60
CA LYS A 39 6.65 15.12 2.58
C LYS A 39 5.31 15.82 2.83
N ARG A 40 4.18 15.11 2.74
CA ARG A 40 2.83 15.68 2.72
C ARG A 40 2.16 15.61 4.09
N ARG A 41 2.65 16.42 5.02
CA ARG A 41 2.18 16.43 6.40
C ARG A 41 0.72 16.87 6.51
N SER A 42 0.36 17.98 5.90
CA SER A 42 -1.00 18.56 5.97
C SER A 42 -2.06 17.62 5.42
N GLU A 43 -1.75 16.90 4.33
CA GLU A 43 -2.66 15.91 3.75
C GLU A 43 -2.83 14.68 4.66
N ALA A 44 -1.75 14.23 5.32
CA ALA A 44 -1.83 13.14 6.28
C ALA A 44 -2.63 13.53 7.53
N GLU A 45 -2.44 14.74 8.04
CA GLU A 45 -3.22 15.29 9.15
C GLU A 45 -4.70 15.44 8.79
N ALA A 46 -5.03 15.83 7.54
CA ALA A 46 -6.39 15.84 7.04
C ALA A 46 -7.03 14.44 6.99
N VAL A 47 -6.25 13.39 6.64
CA VAL A 47 -6.73 12.00 6.71
C VAL A 47 -7.03 11.59 8.15
N VAL A 48 -6.15 11.91 9.10
CA VAL A 48 -6.38 11.64 10.53
C VAL A 48 -7.64 12.35 11.01
N GLN A 49 -7.80 13.63 10.70
CA GLN A 49 -8.99 14.41 11.06
C GLN A 49 -10.28 13.80 10.50
N GLN A 50 -10.25 13.33 9.24
CA GLN A 50 -11.42 12.67 8.62
C GLN A 50 -11.77 11.35 9.33
N ILE A 51 -10.75 10.56 9.72
CA ILE A 51 -10.96 9.34 10.51
C ILE A 51 -11.61 9.66 11.85
N GLU A 52 -11.10 10.67 12.57
CA GLU A 52 -11.61 11.07 13.88
C GLU A 52 -13.04 11.63 13.80
N GLN A 53 -13.34 12.43 12.77
CA GLN A 53 -14.71 12.93 12.52
C GLN A 53 -15.71 11.81 12.25
N SER A 54 -15.24 10.68 11.72
CA SER A 54 -16.06 9.47 11.50
C SER A 54 -16.12 8.54 12.72
N GLY A 55 -15.56 8.96 13.87
CA GLY A 55 -15.54 8.19 15.11
C GLY A 55 -14.42 7.15 15.20
N GLY A 56 -13.51 7.10 14.21
CA GLY A 56 -12.33 6.24 14.22
C GLY A 56 -11.17 6.85 15.01
N ARG A 57 -10.02 6.15 14.99
CA ARG A 57 -8.80 6.59 15.69
C ARG A 57 -7.60 6.46 14.78
N ALA A 58 -6.77 7.50 14.69
CA ALA A 58 -5.56 7.48 13.88
C ALA A 58 -4.49 8.40 14.43
N CYS A 59 -3.26 8.28 13.91
CA CYS A 59 -2.19 9.27 14.08
C CYS A 59 -1.41 9.43 12.77
N ALA A 60 -0.81 10.59 12.56
CA ALA A 60 0.07 10.84 11.43
C ALA A 60 1.52 10.63 11.83
N ILE A 61 2.31 9.94 10.98
CA ILE A 61 3.75 9.68 11.21
C ILE A 61 4.52 10.08 9.96
N GLY A 62 5.46 11.02 10.11
CA GLY A 62 6.33 11.48 9.03
C GLY A 62 7.67 10.75 9.04
N ALA A 63 8.09 10.20 7.89
CA ALA A 63 9.41 9.61 7.71
C ALA A 63 9.80 9.55 6.23
N ASP A 64 11.09 9.66 5.91
CA ASP A 64 11.58 9.52 4.53
C ASP A 64 12.02 8.08 4.24
N LEU A 65 11.19 7.31 3.57
CA LEU A 65 11.47 5.91 3.23
C LEU A 65 12.54 5.72 2.14
N ASN A 66 13.09 6.79 1.57
CA ASN A 66 14.21 6.67 0.63
C ASN A 66 15.53 6.28 1.33
N THR A 67 15.61 6.39 2.65
CA THR A 67 16.79 6.08 3.44
C THR A 67 16.50 5.04 4.52
N LEU A 68 17.52 4.30 4.96
CA LEU A 68 17.38 3.37 6.08
C LEU A 68 17.13 4.12 7.40
N ASP A 69 17.77 5.28 7.58
CA ASP A 69 17.56 6.12 8.75
C ASP A 69 16.09 6.55 8.86
N GLY A 70 15.49 6.96 7.73
CA GLY A 70 14.07 7.29 7.71
C GLY A 70 13.15 6.08 7.99
N VAL A 71 13.56 4.86 7.65
CA VAL A 71 12.83 3.65 8.08
C VAL A 71 12.96 3.46 9.60
N HIS A 72 14.15 3.69 10.19
CA HIS A 72 14.32 3.65 11.64
C HIS A 72 13.49 4.73 12.34
N ASP A 73 13.49 5.96 11.82
CA ASP A 73 12.68 7.07 12.33
C ASP A 73 11.18 6.75 12.30
N LEU A 74 10.70 6.10 11.23
CA LEU A 74 9.31 5.63 11.14
C LEU A 74 8.96 4.74 12.32
N PHE A 75 9.79 3.74 12.65
CA PHE A 75 9.47 2.79 13.71
C PHE A 75 9.69 3.37 15.10
N ALA A 76 10.63 4.29 15.30
CA ALA A 76 10.76 5.03 16.55
C ALA A 76 9.49 5.86 16.83
N ALA A 77 9.04 6.63 15.85
CA ALA A 77 7.81 7.42 15.96
C ALA A 77 6.55 6.53 16.10
N LEU A 78 6.51 5.38 15.42
CA LEU A 78 5.41 4.41 15.57
C LEU A 78 5.35 3.85 16.99
N ASP A 79 6.48 3.42 17.56
CA ASP A 79 6.55 2.90 18.91
C ASP A 79 6.02 3.91 19.94
N ASP A 80 6.41 5.18 19.81
CA ASP A 80 5.94 6.26 20.70
C ASP A 80 4.45 6.52 20.54
N ALA A 81 3.96 6.58 19.29
CA ALA A 81 2.55 6.76 19.00
C ALA A 81 1.70 5.59 19.53
N LEU A 82 2.13 4.36 19.32
CA LEU A 82 1.40 3.19 19.78
C LEU A 82 1.38 3.09 21.31
N LYS A 83 2.49 3.36 21.99
CA LYS A 83 2.51 3.43 23.47
C LYS A 83 1.48 4.42 23.99
N LYS A 84 1.40 5.60 23.36
CA LYS A 84 0.45 6.65 23.77
C LYS A 84 -1.01 6.28 23.53
N HIS A 85 -1.33 5.65 22.40
CA HIS A 85 -2.70 5.44 21.95
C HIS A 85 -3.27 4.04 22.23
N THR A 86 -2.40 3.03 22.40
CA THR A 86 -2.79 1.62 22.56
C THR A 86 -2.17 0.94 23.80
N GLY A 87 -1.21 1.61 24.45
CA GLY A 87 -0.52 1.09 25.64
C GLY A 87 0.60 0.09 25.32
N GLY A 88 0.87 -0.20 24.04
CA GLY A 88 1.93 -1.13 23.61
C GLY A 88 2.65 -0.62 22.37
N SER A 89 3.58 -1.41 21.83
CA SER A 89 4.31 -1.12 20.59
C SER A 89 4.03 -2.12 19.47
N GLU A 90 3.16 -3.09 19.71
CA GLU A 90 2.80 -4.12 18.73
C GLU A 90 1.62 -3.66 17.86
N PHE A 91 1.60 -4.14 16.62
CA PHE A 91 0.52 -3.87 15.68
C PHE A 91 0.15 -5.13 14.88
N ASP A 92 -0.98 -5.09 14.17
CA ASP A 92 -1.58 -6.26 13.53
C ASP A 92 -1.45 -6.25 12.01
N ILE A 93 -1.45 -5.06 11.37
CA ILE A 93 -1.60 -4.93 9.92
C ILE A 93 -0.52 -3.98 9.38
N LEU A 94 0.28 -4.47 8.43
CA LEU A 94 1.20 -3.66 7.65
C LEU A 94 0.69 -3.52 6.22
N VAL A 95 0.52 -2.28 5.74
CA VAL A 95 0.25 -2.02 4.32
C VAL A 95 1.44 -1.29 3.69
N ASN A 96 2.21 -2.00 2.88
CA ASN A 96 3.27 -1.45 2.06
C ASN A 96 2.65 -0.83 0.79
N ASN A 97 2.24 0.44 0.90
CA ASN A 97 1.61 1.16 -0.20
C ASN A 97 2.50 2.29 -0.76
N ALA A 98 3.42 2.85 0.03
CA ALA A 98 4.32 3.90 -0.46
C ALA A 98 5.01 3.47 -1.76
N GLY A 99 4.95 4.31 -2.78
CA GLY A 99 5.54 4.02 -4.07
C GLY A 99 5.43 5.19 -5.03
N ILE A 100 6.24 5.14 -6.08
CA ILE A 100 6.21 6.08 -7.20
C ILE A 100 6.03 5.33 -8.51
N GLY A 101 5.34 5.96 -9.47
CA GLY A 101 5.25 5.51 -10.86
C GLY A 101 6.02 6.46 -11.74
N GLN A 102 6.67 5.93 -12.76
CA GLN A 102 7.31 6.72 -13.81
C GLN A 102 6.93 6.13 -15.16
N ILE A 103 6.53 6.99 -16.09
CA ILE A 103 6.29 6.62 -17.49
C ILE A 103 7.58 6.96 -18.22
N VAL A 104 8.47 5.97 -18.34
CA VAL A 104 9.79 6.08 -18.95
C VAL A 104 10.08 4.79 -19.71
N SER A 105 10.40 4.91 -21.01
CA SER A 105 10.79 3.79 -21.87
C SER A 105 12.20 3.29 -21.50
N LEU A 106 12.61 2.14 -22.05
CA LEU A 106 13.95 1.60 -21.82
C LEU A 106 15.04 2.59 -22.25
N ASP A 107 14.88 3.18 -23.42
CA ASP A 107 15.88 4.08 -24.01
C ASP A 107 16.03 5.40 -23.26
N GLU A 108 14.99 5.82 -22.52
CA GLU A 108 14.96 7.06 -21.73
C GLU A 108 15.30 6.79 -20.25
N THR A 109 15.43 5.52 -19.85
CA THR A 109 15.71 5.17 -18.44
C THR A 109 17.15 5.54 -18.10
N THR A 110 17.32 6.42 -17.12
CA THR A 110 18.61 6.77 -16.54
C THR A 110 18.88 5.97 -15.26
N GLU A 111 20.15 5.84 -14.86
CA GLU A 111 20.53 5.25 -13.57
C GLU A 111 19.77 5.93 -12.41
N GLN A 112 19.71 7.27 -12.41
CA GLN A 112 19.01 8.02 -11.39
C GLN A 112 17.51 7.67 -11.33
N SER A 113 16.81 7.67 -12.48
CA SER A 113 15.37 7.36 -12.52
C SER A 113 15.07 5.92 -12.09
N PHE A 114 15.93 4.99 -12.49
CA PHE A 114 15.87 3.59 -12.07
C PHE A 114 16.05 3.47 -10.55
N ASP A 115 17.10 4.08 -10.00
CA ASP A 115 17.42 4.04 -8.58
C ASP A 115 16.30 4.62 -7.72
N GLU A 116 15.70 5.75 -8.13
CA GLU A 116 14.57 6.37 -7.43
C GLU A 116 13.39 5.41 -7.31
N VAL A 117 13.02 4.73 -8.40
CA VAL A 117 11.95 3.73 -8.40
C VAL A 117 12.29 2.55 -7.51
N MET A 118 13.50 2.00 -7.64
CA MET A 118 13.91 0.82 -6.87
C MET A 118 14.05 1.13 -5.37
N LYS A 119 14.51 2.32 -5.01
CA LYS A 119 14.60 2.74 -3.60
C LYS A 119 13.24 2.74 -2.90
N ILE A 120 12.24 3.39 -3.49
CA ILE A 120 10.95 3.53 -2.82
C ILE A 120 10.04 2.31 -3.03
N ASN A 121 10.07 1.67 -4.21
CA ASN A 121 9.14 0.58 -4.51
C ASN A 121 9.64 -0.80 -4.06
N VAL A 122 10.95 -0.99 -3.88
CA VAL A 122 11.54 -2.30 -3.54
C VAL A 122 12.30 -2.25 -2.22
N LYS A 123 13.31 -1.36 -2.11
CA LYS A 123 14.14 -1.29 -0.93
C LYS A 123 13.33 -0.88 0.30
N ALA A 124 12.47 0.14 0.20
CA ALA A 124 11.67 0.60 1.32
C ALA A 124 10.73 -0.49 1.86
N PRO A 125 9.87 -1.17 1.07
CA PRO A 125 9.03 -2.26 1.58
C PRO A 125 9.80 -3.38 2.25
N LEU A 126 10.98 -3.75 1.72
CA LEU A 126 11.85 -4.76 2.31
C LEU A 126 12.26 -4.37 3.75
N PHE A 127 12.84 -3.18 3.92
CA PHE A 127 13.34 -2.75 5.22
C PHE A 127 12.25 -2.29 6.19
N VAL A 128 11.15 -1.72 5.69
CA VAL A 128 9.95 -1.47 6.49
C VAL A 128 9.42 -2.79 7.05
N THR A 129 9.29 -3.82 6.22
CA THR A 129 8.83 -5.13 6.68
C THR A 129 9.82 -5.74 7.68
N GLN A 130 11.13 -5.68 7.42
CA GLN A 130 12.13 -6.19 8.33
C GLN A 130 12.03 -5.55 9.73
N GLN A 131 11.88 -4.23 9.80
CA GLN A 131 11.69 -3.50 11.06
C GLN A 131 10.31 -3.74 11.69
N ALA A 132 9.30 -4.07 10.89
CA ALA A 132 7.97 -4.41 11.36
C ALA A 132 7.91 -5.78 12.08
N LEU A 133 8.68 -6.78 11.61
CA LEU A 133 8.55 -8.17 12.06
C LEU A 133 8.65 -8.38 13.59
N PRO A 134 9.52 -7.68 14.35
CA PRO A 134 9.56 -7.80 15.80
C PRO A 134 8.32 -7.25 16.52
N ARG A 135 7.58 -6.35 15.87
CA ARG A 135 6.41 -5.62 16.39
C ARG A 135 5.09 -6.17 15.87
N LEU A 136 5.13 -6.89 14.76
CA LEU A 136 3.94 -7.46 14.13
C LEU A 136 3.48 -8.67 14.91
N LYS A 137 2.22 -8.65 15.37
CA LYS A 137 1.63 -9.75 16.14
C LYS A 137 1.48 -11.02 15.31
N ASN A 138 1.55 -12.16 15.97
CA ASN A 138 1.15 -13.43 15.36
C ASN A 138 -0.33 -13.38 14.96
N GLY A 139 -0.66 -13.95 13.80
CA GLY A 139 -2.00 -13.83 13.21
C GLY A 139 -2.28 -12.47 12.54
N GLY A 140 -1.24 -11.66 12.35
CA GLY A 140 -1.33 -10.39 11.62
C GLY A 140 -1.37 -10.54 10.12
N SER A 141 -1.42 -9.41 9.41
CA SER A 141 -1.47 -9.35 7.94
C SER A 141 -0.44 -8.38 7.37
N ILE A 142 0.22 -8.76 6.28
CA ILE A 142 1.04 -7.87 5.44
C ILE A 142 0.36 -7.77 4.07
N ILE A 143 0.08 -6.55 3.63
CA ILE A 143 -0.55 -6.26 2.34
C ILE A 143 0.40 -5.38 1.54
N ASN A 144 0.85 -5.89 0.40
CA ASN A 144 1.73 -5.17 -0.50
C ASN A 144 0.93 -4.61 -1.67
N ILE A 145 1.13 -3.34 -2.02
CA ILE A 145 0.51 -2.77 -3.24
C ILE A 145 1.45 -2.96 -4.42
N SER A 146 1.13 -3.94 -5.24
CA SER A 146 1.78 -4.24 -6.51
C SER A 146 1.11 -3.47 -7.67
N SER A 147 0.95 -4.08 -8.83
CA SER A 147 0.27 -3.50 -9.98
C SER A 147 -0.07 -4.57 -11.02
N PHE A 148 -1.13 -4.38 -11.80
CA PHE A 148 -1.47 -5.22 -12.95
C PHE A 148 -0.38 -5.23 -14.04
N VAL A 149 0.51 -4.24 -14.07
CA VAL A 149 1.64 -4.17 -15.03
C VAL A 149 2.60 -5.36 -14.92
N THR A 150 2.56 -6.13 -13.84
CA THR A 150 3.36 -7.36 -13.72
C THR A 150 2.84 -8.52 -14.57
N ARG A 151 1.62 -8.40 -15.11
CA ARG A 151 0.95 -9.40 -15.95
C ARG A 151 0.88 -9.02 -17.42
N VAL A 152 1.22 -7.78 -17.74
CA VAL A 152 1.12 -7.24 -19.10
C VAL A 152 2.45 -6.67 -19.56
N ALA A 153 2.74 -6.75 -20.85
CA ALA A 153 3.91 -6.11 -21.44
C ALA A 153 3.61 -4.63 -21.68
N SER A 154 4.19 -3.76 -20.86
CA SER A 154 4.06 -2.30 -20.97
C SER A 154 5.44 -1.63 -21.12
N PRO A 155 5.96 -1.47 -22.35
CA PRO A 155 7.30 -0.93 -22.58
C PRO A 155 7.51 0.52 -22.14
N SER A 156 6.44 1.25 -21.85
CA SER A 156 6.52 2.64 -21.38
C SER A 156 6.78 2.79 -19.88
N VAL A 157 6.84 1.70 -19.10
CA VAL A 157 6.97 1.74 -17.65
C VAL A 157 7.98 0.69 -17.13
N PHE A 158 9.17 0.62 -17.74
CA PHE A 158 10.14 -0.45 -17.53
C PHE A 158 10.56 -0.64 -16.07
N ALA A 159 11.20 0.37 -15.47
CA ALA A 159 11.68 0.30 -14.09
C ALA A 159 10.53 0.06 -13.10
N TYR A 160 9.39 0.69 -13.34
CA TYR A 160 8.20 0.50 -12.51
C TYR A 160 7.69 -0.95 -12.56
N SER A 161 7.55 -1.54 -13.75
CA SER A 161 7.11 -2.94 -13.90
C SER A 161 8.08 -3.91 -13.22
N MET A 162 9.39 -3.71 -13.40
CA MET A 162 10.42 -4.50 -12.71
C MET A 162 10.29 -4.39 -11.18
N SER A 163 10.07 -3.18 -10.66
CA SER A 163 9.91 -2.96 -9.22
C SER A 163 8.67 -3.67 -8.66
N LYS A 164 7.57 -3.70 -9.41
CA LYS A 164 6.34 -4.39 -8.99
C LYS A 164 6.46 -5.91 -9.11
N GLY A 165 7.21 -6.42 -10.09
CA GLY A 165 7.58 -7.84 -10.15
C GLY A 165 8.43 -8.28 -8.96
N ALA A 166 9.32 -7.42 -8.46
CA ALA A 166 10.06 -7.68 -7.23
C ALA A 166 9.13 -7.79 -6.01
N ILE A 167 8.11 -6.93 -5.91
CA ILE A 167 7.09 -7.00 -4.84
C ILE A 167 6.26 -8.27 -4.92
N ASP A 168 5.92 -8.75 -6.11
CA ASP A 168 5.20 -10.02 -6.30
C ASP A 168 6.02 -11.21 -5.77
N THR A 169 7.32 -11.23 -6.08
CA THR A 169 8.25 -12.24 -5.55
C THR A 169 8.43 -12.12 -4.04
N PHE A 170 8.64 -10.90 -3.53
CA PHE A 170 8.76 -10.60 -2.11
C PHE A 170 7.55 -11.09 -1.32
N THR A 171 6.34 -10.89 -1.84
CA THR A 171 5.08 -11.36 -1.24
C THR A 171 5.09 -12.86 -1.02
N ARG A 172 5.46 -13.64 -2.04
CA ARG A 172 5.50 -15.11 -1.95
C ARG A 172 6.56 -15.62 -0.97
N LEU A 173 7.74 -14.99 -0.97
CA LEU A 173 8.82 -15.36 -0.04
C LEU A 173 8.41 -15.10 1.41
N LEU A 174 7.84 -13.94 1.71
CA LEU A 174 7.35 -13.59 3.04
C LEU A 174 6.23 -14.50 3.51
N ALA A 175 5.27 -14.82 2.64
CA ALA A 175 4.18 -15.74 2.96
C ALA A 175 4.70 -17.10 3.42
N LYS A 176 5.71 -17.63 2.73
CA LYS A 176 6.36 -18.88 3.12
C LYS A 176 7.11 -18.76 4.45
N GLN A 177 7.83 -17.66 4.65
CA GLN A 177 8.62 -17.43 5.86
C GLN A 177 7.77 -17.23 7.11
N LEU A 178 6.63 -16.53 6.98
CA LEU A 178 5.83 -16.08 8.12
C LEU A 178 4.64 -16.99 8.45
N GLY A 179 4.43 -18.05 7.68
CA GLY A 179 3.34 -19.00 7.91
C GLY A 179 3.35 -19.64 9.31
N GLY A 180 4.54 -19.94 9.87
CA GLY A 180 4.67 -20.44 11.24
C GLY A 180 4.19 -19.48 12.33
N ARG A 181 4.06 -18.18 12.02
CA ARG A 181 3.48 -17.15 12.89
C ARG A 181 2.00 -16.89 12.59
N ASN A 182 1.37 -17.64 11.69
CA ASN A 182 0.02 -17.40 11.15
C ASN A 182 -0.16 -15.98 10.59
N ILE A 183 0.90 -15.36 10.08
CA ILE A 183 0.85 -14.06 9.41
C ILE A 183 0.55 -14.30 7.94
N THR A 184 -0.53 -13.69 7.44
CA THR A 184 -0.84 -13.71 6.00
C THR A 184 -0.06 -12.63 5.27
N VAL A 185 0.41 -12.93 4.07
CA VAL A 185 1.10 -11.95 3.21
C VAL A 185 0.53 -12.04 1.81
N ASN A 186 -0.08 -10.97 1.33
CA ASN A 186 -0.68 -10.93 0.00
C ASN A 186 -0.33 -9.62 -0.71
N ALA A 187 -0.38 -9.62 -2.03
CA ALA A 187 -0.30 -8.42 -2.83
C ALA A 187 -1.64 -8.11 -3.50
N ILE A 188 -1.96 -6.84 -3.61
CA ILE A 188 -3.04 -6.34 -4.46
C ILE A 188 -2.38 -5.79 -5.73
N GLN A 189 -2.93 -6.12 -6.89
CA GLN A 189 -2.51 -5.65 -8.21
C GLN A 189 -3.60 -4.71 -8.79
N PRO A 190 -3.57 -3.40 -8.44
CA PRO A 190 -4.53 -2.45 -8.98
C PRO A 190 -4.35 -2.26 -10.49
N GLY A 191 -5.45 -1.98 -11.19
CA GLY A 191 -5.45 -1.45 -12.54
C GLY A 191 -5.14 0.05 -12.57
N ILE A 192 -5.67 0.77 -13.57
CA ILE A 192 -5.61 2.23 -13.59
C ILE A 192 -6.63 2.77 -12.59
N ILE A 193 -6.13 3.39 -11.52
CA ILE A 193 -6.93 3.94 -10.41
C ILE A 193 -6.91 5.48 -10.46
N ASN A 194 -8.02 6.11 -10.16
CA ASN A 194 -8.18 7.56 -10.09
C ASN A 194 -7.35 8.15 -8.94
N THR A 195 -6.12 8.48 -9.22
CA THR A 195 -5.16 9.05 -8.28
C THR A 195 -4.28 10.09 -8.97
N GLU A 196 -3.57 10.90 -8.21
CA GLU A 196 -2.59 11.83 -8.78
C GLU A 196 -1.52 11.13 -9.64
N MET A 197 -1.18 9.87 -9.34
CA MET A 197 -0.21 9.09 -10.14
C MET A 197 -0.69 8.91 -11.58
N ASN A 198 -1.99 8.76 -11.79
CA ASN A 198 -2.61 8.57 -13.10
C ASN A 198 -3.27 9.85 -13.65
N ALA A 199 -3.06 11.01 -13.02
CA ALA A 199 -3.68 12.26 -13.42
C ALA A 199 -3.36 12.62 -14.90
N GLY A 200 -2.11 12.40 -15.34
CA GLY A 200 -1.71 12.63 -16.73
C GLY A 200 -2.53 11.82 -17.74
N THR A 201 -2.92 10.61 -17.40
CA THR A 201 -3.79 9.76 -18.23
C THR A 201 -5.26 10.19 -18.11
N LEU A 202 -5.75 10.41 -16.87
CA LEU A 202 -7.18 10.62 -16.63
C LEU A 202 -7.66 12.06 -16.81
N GLN A 203 -6.77 13.03 -17.04
CA GLN A 203 -7.15 14.44 -17.28
C GLN A 203 -7.57 14.74 -18.71
N ASN A 204 -7.37 13.82 -19.65
CA ASN A 204 -7.77 14.04 -21.05
C ASN A 204 -8.73 12.93 -21.53
N PRO A 205 -9.64 13.25 -22.49
CA PRO A 205 -10.65 12.30 -22.96
C PRO A 205 -10.10 11.03 -23.61
N ASP A 206 -8.95 11.10 -24.28
CA ASP A 206 -8.33 9.93 -24.91
C ASP A 206 -7.76 8.98 -23.88
N GLY A 207 -7.08 9.52 -22.86
CA GLY A 207 -6.59 8.76 -21.73
C GLY A 207 -7.72 8.14 -20.91
N GLN A 208 -8.83 8.85 -20.74
CA GLN A 208 -10.03 8.29 -20.08
C GLN A 208 -10.61 7.13 -20.88
N ARG A 209 -10.76 7.27 -22.21
CA ARG A 209 -11.22 6.17 -23.07
C ARG A 209 -10.28 4.97 -23.02
N TYR A 210 -8.97 5.23 -23.07
CA TYR A 210 -7.95 4.18 -22.93
C TYR A 210 -8.09 3.45 -21.59
N ALA A 211 -8.09 4.18 -20.47
CA ALA A 211 -8.18 3.59 -19.13
C ALA A 211 -9.47 2.78 -18.92
N ALA A 212 -10.61 3.31 -19.38
CA ALA A 212 -11.90 2.62 -19.31
C ALA A 212 -11.92 1.36 -20.18
N GLY A 213 -11.38 1.45 -21.42
CA GLY A 213 -11.36 0.33 -22.36
C GLY A 213 -10.47 -0.84 -21.96
N LEU A 214 -9.54 -0.66 -21.00
CA LEU A 214 -8.74 -1.74 -20.48
C LEU A 214 -9.55 -2.68 -19.58
N SER A 215 -10.53 -2.17 -18.85
CA SER A 215 -11.29 -2.96 -17.87
C SER A 215 -12.60 -3.50 -18.51
N THR A 216 -13.02 -4.69 -18.06
CA THR A 216 -14.29 -5.28 -18.48
C THR A 216 -15.52 -4.48 -18.04
N PHE A 217 -15.35 -3.60 -17.03
CA PHE A 217 -16.42 -2.73 -16.55
C PHE A 217 -16.54 -1.40 -17.33
N ASN A 218 -15.68 -1.17 -18.33
CA ASN A 218 -15.64 0.08 -19.11
C ASN A 218 -15.50 1.33 -18.24
N ARG A 219 -14.75 1.23 -17.14
CA ARG A 219 -14.37 2.34 -16.27
C ARG A 219 -12.96 2.10 -15.72
N TRP A 220 -12.29 3.14 -15.31
CA TRP A 220 -11.13 3.02 -14.42
C TRP A 220 -11.58 2.69 -12.99
N GLY A 221 -10.63 2.29 -12.15
CA GLY A 221 -10.90 2.01 -10.74
C GLY A 221 -10.87 3.29 -9.89
N GLU A 222 -11.59 3.28 -8.79
CA GLU A 222 -11.49 4.28 -7.74
C GLU A 222 -10.63 3.72 -6.58
N PRO A 223 -9.99 4.58 -5.77
CA PRO A 223 -9.19 4.13 -4.62
C PRO A 223 -9.95 3.20 -3.67
N GLU A 224 -11.27 3.36 -3.58
CA GLU A 224 -12.19 2.56 -2.76
C GLU A 224 -12.27 1.11 -3.27
N ASP A 225 -12.21 0.87 -4.59
CA ASP A 225 -12.18 -0.49 -5.16
C ASP A 225 -10.99 -1.30 -4.62
N VAL A 226 -9.86 -0.63 -4.37
CA VAL A 226 -8.65 -1.25 -3.81
C VAL A 226 -8.73 -1.36 -2.28
N ALA A 227 -9.27 -0.34 -1.62
CA ALA A 227 -9.37 -0.28 -0.16
C ALA A 227 -10.28 -1.36 0.41
N ASP A 228 -11.36 -1.71 -0.26
CA ASP A 228 -12.27 -2.79 0.14
C ASP A 228 -11.57 -4.16 0.14
N VAL A 229 -10.74 -4.43 -0.87
CA VAL A 229 -9.93 -5.65 -0.91
C VAL A 229 -8.85 -5.65 0.17
N ALA A 230 -8.23 -4.49 0.44
CA ALA A 230 -7.27 -4.37 1.54
C ALA A 230 -7.93 -4.64 2.91
N ALA A 231 -9.14 -4.14 3.14
CA ALA A 231 -9.89 -4.42 4.37
C ALA A 231 -10.26 -5.91 4.50
N PHE A 232 -10.64 -6.58 3.40
CA PHE A 232 -10.83 -8.03 3.39
C PHE A 232 -9.54 -8.76 3.78
N LEU A 233 -8.40 -8.42 3.16
CA LEU A 233 -7.11 -9.05 3.45
C LEU A 233 -6.57 -8.76 4.87
N ALA A 234 -6.99 -7.68 5.47
CA ALA A 234 -6.67 -7.32 6.85
C ALA A 234 -7.54 -8.07 7.89
N SER A 235 -8.65 -8.65 7.47
CA SER A 235 -9.64 -9.27 8.34
C SER A 235 -9.44 -10.78 8.48
N THR A 236 -10.13 -11.39 9.44
CA THR A 236 -10.18 -12.85 9.62
C THR A 236 -10.87 -13.60 8.48
N ASP A 237 -11.61 -12.90 7.61
CA ASP A 237 -12.27 -13.51 6.45
C ASP A 237 -11.24 -14.05 5.43
N SER A 238 -10.03 -13.46 5.42
CA SER A 238 -8.90 -13.86 4.56
C SER A 238 -7.88 -14.79 5.25
N ARG A 239 -8.17 -15.32 6.45
CA ARG A 239 -7.22 -16.11 7.27
C ARG A 239 -6.57 -17.31 6.56
N TRP A 240 -7.18 -17.79 5.46
CA TRP A 240 -6.65 -18.90 4.64
C TRP A 240 -6.13 -18.44 3.27
N VAL A 241 -5.96 -17.11 3.10
CA VAL A 241 -5.44 -16.49 1.88
C VAL A 241 -4.05 -15.92 2.18
N THR A 242 -3.01 -16.54 1.64
CA THR A 242 -1.62 -16.07 1.77
C THR A 242 -0.79 -16.41 0.53
N GLY A 243 0.21 -15.59 0.23
CA GLY A 243 1.06 -15.73 -0.96
C GLY A 243 0.37 -15.39 -2.28
N GLN A 244 -0.82 -14.78 -2.23
CA GLN A 244 -1.61 -14.48 -3.40
C GLN A 244 -1.30 -13.09 -3.96
N LEU A 245 -1.46 -12.97 -5.27
CA LEU A 245 -1.41 -11.73 -6.02
C LEU A 245 -2.81 -11.47 -6.57
N LEU A 246 -3.58 -10.66 -5.85
CA LEU A 246 -4.99 -10.42 -6.19
C LEU A 246 -5.11 -9.31 -7.22
N ASP A 247 -5.65 -9.65 -8.37
CA ASP A 247 -6.00 -8.69 -9.40
C ASP A 247 -7.22 -7.85 -8.99
N VAL A 248 -7.02 -6.54 -8.88
CA VAL A 248 -8.06 -5.56 -8.58
C VAL A 248 -8.02 -4.48 -9.66
N SER A 249 -8.18 -4.93 -10.90
CA SER A 249 -8.05 -4.10 -12.10
C SER A 249 -9.35 -3.93 -12.89
N GLY A 250 -10.46 -4.46 -12.38
CA GLY A 250 -11.70 -4.53 -13.15
C GLY A 250 -11.60 -5.47 -14.34
N GLY A 251 -10.74 -6.52 -14.26
CA GLY A 251 -10.51 -7.48 -15.33
C GLY A 251 -9.72 -6.87 -16.50
N SER A 252 -8.79 -5.95 -16.23
CA SER A 252 -7.94 -5.38 -17.28
C SER A 252 -7.07 -6.44 -17.96
N HIS A 253 -7.14 -6.49 -19.29
CA HIS A 253 -6.41 -7.45 -20.11
C HIS A 253 -6.76 -8.94 -19.84
N LEU A 254 -8.01 -9.24 -19.53
CA LEU A 254 -8.54 -10.59 -19.58
C LEU A 254 -8.71 -11.07 -21.02
#